data_4efa6744a0135072c8ef6907f347efcf
#
_entry.id   4efa6744a0135072c8ef6907f347efcf
#
_cell.length_a   1.000
_cell.length_b   1.000
_cell.length_c   1.000
_cell.angle_alpha   90.00
_cell.angle_beta   90.00
_cell.angle_gamma   90.00
#
_symmetry.space_group_name_H-M   'P 1'
#
loop_
_entity.id
_entity.type
_entity.pdbx_description
1 polymer ?
#
loop_
_entity_poly.entity_id
_entity_poly.type
_entity_poly.pdbx_seq_one_letter_code
_entity_poly.pdbx_strand_id
1 'polypeptide(L)'
;GINGLSSAYFLQEAGHQVTIIDQTDITTNCSYGNAGYVCPSHFVPLATPGIVQQGLKWMLNSKSPFYIQPRLSWSLIDWGWKFMQSATEEKVEAAAIPLRDYALFSQQLYLDCAKLPQYNFSYEHKGLLEIFQTNEVAEHAHHTVKKANEIGLTGTKIISKAALDAMEPAHQINAIGAIYFACDAHLYPKKMMEQLISHLKNKGVRFALKETVIDFEKKHNAISKVITNKTAYNADTVVLASGAWSRELAEKLDINIPLVGGRGYSITLEDTPYMTNHPAVLVEGRIALTPMDGNKMRFGGTMEITSTDTPPKINRVKGIIESVKKFFPEFEIPLPAIEDVWFGYRPCSADGLPYVGRTKKCSNLIMATGHAMVGMSLGAATGKIVAEIIEEQKPSIDIAIYHPERFDA
;
A
#
# COMPACT_ATOMS: atom_id res chain seq x y z
N GLY A 1 -7.92 -2.66 -7.97
CA GLY A 1 -6.86 -3.14 -7.10
C GLY A 1 -7.39 -3.86 -5.87
N ILE A 2 -6.53 -4.20 -4.90
CA ILE A 2 -6.89 -5.04 -3.75
C ILE A 2 -8.09 -4.51 -2.96
N ASN A 3 -8.17 -3.20 -2.68
CA ASN A 3 -9.26 -2.64 -1.88
C ASN A 3 -10.63 -2.83 -2.57
N GLY A 4 -10.72 -2.58 -3.87
CA GLY A 4 -11.96 -2.80 -4.63
C GLY A 4 -12.34 -4.27 -4.73
N LEU A 5 -11.36 -5.17 -4.92
CA LEU A 5 -11.60 -6.61 -4.98
C LEU A 5 -12.00 -7.19 -3.62
N SER A 6 -11.36 -6.74 -2.52
CA SER A 6 -11.74 -7.14 -1.17
C SER A 6 -13.13 -6.63 -0.80
N SER A 7 -13.47 -5.38 -1.19
CA SER A 7 -14.84 -4.86 -1.01
C SER A 7 -15.85 -5.71 -1.77
N ALA A 8 -15.55 -6.05 -3.03
CA ALA A 8 -16.42 -6.91 -3.83
C ALA A 8 -16.58 -8.31 -3.22
N TYR A 9 -15.52 -8.86 -2.63
CA TYR A 9 -15.56 -10.16 -1.97
C TYR A 9 -16.53 -10.16 -0.78
N PHE A 10 -16.37 -9.24 0.16
CA PHE A 10 -17.22 -9.21 1.35
C PHE A 10 -18.67 -8.81 1.02
N LEU A 11 -18.88 -7.94 0.03
CA LEU A 11 -20.23 -7.59 -0.44
C LEU A 11 -20.93 -8.77 -1.13
N GLN A 12 -20.19 -9.52 -1.94
CA GLN A 12 -20.73 -10.72 -2.59
C GLN A 12 -21.08 -11.81 -1.54
N GLU A 13 -20.24 -12.01 -0.53
CA GLU A 13 -20.52 -12.95 0.57
C GLU A 13 -21.72 -12.49 1.43
N ALA A 14 -22.00 -11.17 1.51
CA ALA A 14 -23.19 -10.59 2.12
C ALA A 14 -24.45 -10.67 1.22
N GLY A 15 -24.33 -11.19 -0.01
CA GLY A 15 -25.45 -11.39 -0.92
C GLY A 15 -25.75 -10.23 -1.86
N HIS A 16 -24.89 -9.20 -1.92
CA HIS A 16 -25.06 -8.08 -2.85
C HIS A 16 -24.72 -8.48 -4.29
N GLN A 17 -25.42 -7.84 -5.24
CA GLN A 17 -25.05 -7.87 -6.65
C GLN A 17 -23.95 -6.85 -6.90
N VAL A 18 -22.77 -7.32 -7.26
CA VAL A 18 -21.59 -6.46 -7.41
C VAL A 18 -21.16 -6.36 -8.88
N THR A 19 -20.89 -5.12 -9.31
CA THR A 19 -20.22 -4.83 -10.57
C THR A 19 -18.90 -4.11 -10.31
N ILE A 20 -17.79 -4.64 -10.80
CA ILE A 20 -16.47 -4.03 -10.74
C ILE A 20 -16.20 -3.34 -12.09
N ILE A 21 -15.91 -2.03 -12.06
CA ILE A 21 -15.49 -1.26 -13.22
C ILE A 21 -13.99 -0.96 -13.08
N ASP A 22 -13.20 -1.31 -14.09
CA ASP A 22 -11.75 -1.01 -14.10
C ASP A 22 -11.32 -0.52 -15.50
N GLN A 23 -10.55 0.57 -15.52
CA GLN A 23 -10.05 1.16 -16.78
C GLN A 23 -9.07 0.27 -17.54
N THR A 24 -8.52 -0.75 -16.87
CA THR A 24 -7.57 -1.72 -17.44
C THR A 24 -8.20 -3.11 -17.50
N ASP A 25 -7.39 -4.11 -17.78
CA ASP A 25 -7.77 -5.51 -17.66
C ASP A 25 -7.69 -6.03 -16.21
N ILE A 26 -7.47 -5.15 -15.25
CA ILE A 26 -7.29 -5.40 -13.81
C ILE A 26 -5.97 -6.12 -13.43
N THR A 27 -5.16 -6.54 -14.39
CA THR A 27 -3.90 -7.27 -14.13
C THR A 27 -2.69 -6.37 -13.99
N THR A 28 -2.79 -5.08 -14.34
CA THR A 28 -1.69 -4.11 -14.38
C THR A 28 -1.75 -3.06 -13.27
N ASN A 29 -2.56 -3.27 -12.23
CA ASN A 29 -2.72 -2.31 -11.14
C ASN A 29 -1.59 -2.38 -10.10
N CYS A 30 -1.57 -1.38 -9.21
CA CYS A 30 -0.55 -1.21 -8.18
C CYS A 30 -0.39 -2.40 -7.21
N SER A 31 -1.41 -3.25 -7.07
CA SER A 31 -1.38 -4.39 -6.14
C SER A 31 -0.51 -5.54 -6.64
N TYR A 32 -0.42 -5.79 -7.95
CA TYR A 32 0.31 -6.94 -8.50
C TYR A 32 1.82 -6.90 -8.23
N GLY A 33 2.44 -5.74 -8.30
CA GLY A 33 3.88 -5.56 -8.04
C GLY A 33 4.20 -5.05 -6.63
N ASN A 34 3.23 -5.11 -5.71
CA ASN A 34 3.45 -4.77 -4.30
C ASN A 34 4.45 -5.74 -3.65
N ALA A 35 5.14 -5.29 -2.61
CA ALA A 35 6.06 -6.13 -1.84
C ALA A 35 5.38 -7.30 -1.12
N GLY A 36 4.05 -7.26 -0.94
CA GLY A 36 3.30 -8.35 -0.33
C GLY A 36 3.31 -8.35 1.19
N TYR A 37 3.76 -7.28 1.81
CA TYR A 37 3.79 -7.17 3.27
C TYR A 37 2.39 -7.07 3.85
N VAL A 38 2.18 -7.76 4.96
CA VAL A 38 1.01 -7.67 5.85
C VAL A 38 1.56 -7.33 7.23
N CYS A 39 1.78 -6.04 7.46
CA CYS A 39 2.66 -5.55 8.51
C CYS A 39 1.95 -4.63 9.51
N PRO A 40 1.53 -5.15 10.68
CA PRO A 40 1.13 -4.34 11.83
C PRO A 40 2.23 -3.37 12.30
N SER A 41 3.51 -3.67 12.02
CA SER A 41 4.65 -2.81 12.32
C SER A 41 4.64 -1.46 11.60
N HIS A 42 3.88 -1.33 10.50
CA HIS A 42 3.75 -0.08 9.75
C HIS A 42 2.70 0.86 10.37
N PHE A 43 2.83 1.12 11.67
CA PHE A 43 1.93 2.00 12.45
C PHE A 43 2.29 3.47 12.37
N VAL A 44 3.37 3.83 11.68
CA VAL A 44 3.80 5.22 11.48
C VAL A 44 3.32 5.70 10.11
N PRO A 45 2.52 6.78 10.02
CA PRO A 45 2.04 7.30 8.74
C PRO A 45 3.17 7.90 7.89
N LEU A 46 2.92 8.13 6.60
CA LEU A 46 3.92 8.71 5.69
C LEU A 46 4.34 10.14 6.10
N ALA A 47 3.42 10.93 6.64
CA ALA A 47 3.66 12.30 7.04
C ALA A 47 4.28 12.34 8.46
N THR A 48 5.61 12.32 8.53
CA THR A 48 6.36 12.37 9.79
C THR A 48 7.19 13.65 9.91
N PRO A 49 7.49 14.13 11.13
CA PRO A 49 8.42 15.25 11.34
C PRO A 49 9.76 15.03 10.63
N GLY A 50 10.28 16.07 9.98
CA GLY A 50 11.57 16.01 9.28
C GLY A 50 11.55 15.37 7.89
N ILE A 51 10.50 14.65 7.51
CA ILE A 51 10.42 13.95 6.21
C ILE A 51 10.51 14.91 5.01
N VAL A 52 10.00 16.13 5.13
CA VAL A 52 10.05 17.13 4.06
C VAL A 52 11.49 17.59 3.82
N GLN A 53 12.25 17.90 4.88
CA GLN A 53 13.66 18.31 4.77
C GLN A 53 14.51 17.18 4.21
N GLN A 54 14.28 15.95 4.65
CA GLN A 54 14.97 14.77 4.14
C GLN A 54 14.62 14.53 2.66
N GLY A 55 13.35 14.71 2.29
CA GLY A 55 12.88 14.61 0.90
C GLY A 55 13.56 15.61 -0.02
N LEU A 56 13.71 16.87 0.41
CA LEU A 56 14.41 17.92 -0.35
C LEU A 56 15.90 17.56 -0.59
N LYS A 57 16.58 17.02 0.43
CA LYS A 57 17.97 16.54 0.26
C LYS A 57 18.07 15.42 -0.79
N TRP A 58 17.11 14.51 -0.78
CA TRP A 58 17.09 13.40 -1.73
C TRP A 58 16.79 13.80 -3.17
N MET A 59 16.06 14.90 -3.38
CA MET A 59 15.73 15.39 -4.74
C MET A 59 16.95 15.74 -5.57
N LEU A 60 18.09 16.04 -4.96
CA LEU A 60 19.35 16.37 -5.63
C LEU A 60 20.03 15.16 -6.29
N ASN A 61 19.60 13.93 -5.99
CA ASN A 61 20.17 12.69 -6.52
C ASN A 61 19.13 11.92 -7.35
N SER A 62 19.40 11.68 -8.62
CA SER A 62 18.51 10.98 -9.54
C SER A 62 18.30 9.49 -9.19
N LYS A 63 19.15 8.89 -8.35
CA LYS A 63 19.07 7.52 -7.85
C LYS A 63 18.49 7.41 -6.44
N SER A 64 18.12 8.55 -5.82
CA SER A 64 17.58 8.57 -4.46
C SER A 64 16.25 7.81 -4.35
N PRO A 65 15.88 7.34 -3.16
CA PRO A 65 14.61 6.62 -2.95
C PRO A 65 13.37 7.52 -3.06
N PHE A 66 13.54 8.85 -3.06
CA PHE A 66 12.43 9.81 -3.11
C PHE A 66 12.66 10.93 -4.11
N TYR A 67 11.60 11.35 -4.80
CA TYR A 67 11.62 12.46 -5.73
C TYR A 67 10.23 13.08 -5.89
N ILE A 68 10.18 14.42 -5.98
CA ILE A 68 8.98 15.14 -6.43
C ILE A 68 9.32 15.80 -7.76
N GLN A 69 8.53 15.50 -8.79
CA GLN A 69 8.67 16.17 -10.08
C GLN A 69 8.13 17.60 -9.96
N PRO A 70 8.99 18.62 -10.14
CA PRO A 70 8.54 20.00 -10.15
C PRO A 70 7.49 20.23 -11.24
N ARG A 71 6.30 20.69 -10.86
CA ARG A 71 5.24 21.07 -11.78
C ARG A 71 4.30 22.08 -11.12
N LEU A 72 3.76 22.99 -11.92
CA LEU A 72 2.71 23.90 -11.46
C LEU A 72 1.38 23.13 -11.44
N SER A 73 0.95 22.74 -10.27
CA SER A 73 -0.29 21.99 -10.06
C SER A 73 -0.88 22.38 -8.71
N TRP A 74 -2.06 22.95 -8.74
CA TRP A 74 -2.78 23.30 -7.52
C TRP A 74 -3.02 22.08 -6.62
N SER A 75 -3.28 20.93 -7.22
CA SER A 75 -3.45 19.67 -6.49
C SER A 75 -2.19 19.26 -5.73
N LEU A 76 -1.02 19.46 -6.32
CA LEU A 76 0.26 19.16 -5.66
C LEU A 76 0.58 20.19 -4.56
N ILE A 77 0.27 21.45 -4.78
CA ILE A 77 0.46 22.53 -3.79
C ILE A 77 -0.45 22.30 -2.58
N ASP A 78 -1.73 22.06 -2.80
CA ASP A 78 -2.71 21.77 -1.75
C ASP A 78 -2.33 20.52 -0.95
N TRP A 79 -1.97 19.44 -1.64
CA TRP A 79 -1.49 18.22 -1.01
C TRP A 79 -0.22 18.47 -0.18
N GLY A 80 0.76 19.18 -0.74
CA GLY A 80 2.03 19.47 -0.07
C GLY A 80 1.85 20.33 1.17
N TRP A 81 0.96 21.32 1.13
CA TRP A 81 0.63 22.14 2.28
C TRP A 81 0.00 21.33 3.41
N LYS A 82 -1.03 20.54 3.07
CA LYS A 82 -1.70 19.65 4.03
C LYS A 82 -0.76 18.56 4.57
N PHE A 83 0.16 18.08 3.73
CA PHE A 83 1.18 17.13 4.14
C PHE A 83 2.12 17.73 5.21
N MET A 84 2.60 18.96 4.99
CA MET A 84 3.40 19.66 6.00
C MET A 84 2.64 19.89 7.31
N GLN A 85 1.36 20.27 7.24
CA GLN A 85 0.52 20.44 8.42
C GLN A 85 0.21 19.11 9.15
N SER A 86 0.33 17.99 8.44
CA SER A 86 0.10 16.65 8.98
C SER A 86 1.36 16.02 9.57
N ALA A 87 2.55 16.50 9.21
CA ALA A 87 3.82 15.97 9.64
C ALA A 87 4.22 16.46 11.05
N THR A 88 3.39 16.17 12.06
CA THR A 88 3.62 16.53 13.46
C THR A 88 3.66 15.29 14.35
N GLU A 89 4.39 15.37 15.48
CA GLU A 89 4.47 14.26 16.44
C GLU A 89 3.09 13.89 16.98
N GLU A 90 2.25 14.87 17.30
CA GLU A 90 0.90 14.66 17.79
C GLU A 90 0.05 13.80 16.82
N LYS A 91 0.09 14.10 15.53
CA LYS A 91 -0.66 13.35 14.52
C LYS A 91 -0.09 11.95 14.29
N VAL A 92 1.23 11.79 14.36
CA VAL A 92 1.89 10.48 14.31
C VAL A 92 1.46 9.62 15.49
N GLU A 93 1.48 10.18 16.70
CA GLU A 93 1.04 9.49 17.92
C GLU A 93 -0.45 9.09 17.83
N ALA A 94 -1.31 10.01 17.42
CA ALA A 94 -2.74 9.74 17.27
C ALA A 94 -3.05 8.66 16.22
N ALA A 95 -2.21 8.51 15.19
CA ALA A 95 -2.38 7.53 14.12
C ALA A 95 -1.87 6.13 14.50
N ALA A 96 -0.94 6.00 15.44
CA ALA A 96 -0.21 4.75 15.69
C ALA A 96 -1.14 3.58 16.09
N ILE A 97 -2.00 3.77 17.07
CA ILE A 97 -2.94 2.73 17.54
C ILE A 97 -4.00 2.41 16.47
N PRO A 98 -4.68 3.40 15.85
CA PRO A 98 -5.62 3.10 14.77
C PRO A 98 -4.99 2.33 13.60
N LEU A 99 -3.79 2.69 13.14
CA LEU A 99 -3.10 1.97 12.05
C LEU A 99 -2.72 0.54 12.47
N ARG A 100 -2.21 0.34 13.69
CA ARG A 100 -1.93 -0.97 14.26
C ARG A 100 -3.19 -1.86 14.25
N ASP A 101 -4.29 -1.34 14.80
CA ASP A 101 -5.55 -2.10 14.92
C ASP A 101 -6.10 -2.46 13.54
N TYR A 102 -6.02 -1.53 12.60
CA TYR A 102 -6.41 -1.78 11.22
C TYR A 102 -5.58 -2.91 10.58
N ALA A 103 -4.26 -2.86 10.77
CA ALA A 103 -3.35 -3.85 10.20
C ALA A 103 -3.50 -5.23 10.85
N LEU A 104 -3.68 -5.31 12.17
CA LEU A 104 -3.94 -6.55 12.90
C LEU A 104 -5.27 -7.18 12.45
N PHE A 105 -6.33 -6.38 12.32
CA PHE A 105 -7.61 -6.87 11.82
C PHE A 105 -7.49 -7.40 10.38
N SER A 106 -6.79 -6.67 9.50
CA SER A 106 -6.55 -7.12 8.14
C SER A 106 -5.72 -8.40 8.09
N GLN A 107 -4.69 -8.52 8.93
CA GLN A 107 -3.85 -9.70 9.03
C GLN A 107 -4.66 -10.94 9.45
N GLN A 108 -5.56 -10.78 10.42
CA GLN A 108 -6.45 -11.86 10.83
C GLN A 108 -7.34 -12.34 9.69
N LEU A 109 -7.91 -11.41 8.90
CA LEU A 109 -8.73 -11.76 7.74
C LEU A 109 -7.93 -12.47 6.65
N TYR A 110 -6.68 -12.07 6.40
CA TYR A 110 -5.79 -12.80 5.47
C TYR A 110 -5.47 -14.20 5.99
N LEU A 111 -5.17 -14.32 7.28
CA LEU A 111 -4.91 -15.64 7.91
C LEU A 111 -6.12 -16.57 7.79
N ASP A 112 -7.33 -16.04 8.01
CA ASP A 112 -8.55 -16.84 7.90
C ASP A 112 -8.82 -17.22 6.43
N CYS A 113 -8.59 -16.32 5.50
CA CYS A 113 -8.64 -16.62 4.06
C CYS A 113 -7.63 -17.70 3.66
N ALA A 114 -6.40 -17.63 4.16
CA ALA A 114 -5.34 -18.61 3.86
C ALA A 114 -5.63 -20.04 4.37
N LYS A 115 -6.53 -20.18 5.35
CA LYS A 115 -6.99 -21.50 5.84
C LYS A 115 -8.03 -22.15 4.92
N LEU A 116 -8.65 -21.37 4.03
CA LEU A 116 -9.68 -21.90 3.13
C LEU A 116 -9.02 -22.68 1.98
N PRO A 117 -9.49 -23.90 1.65
CA PRO A 117 -8.82 -24.80 0.71
C PRO A 117 -8.73 -24.27 -0.72
N GLN A 118 -9.59 -23.32 -1.09
CA GLN A 118 -9.58 -22.70 -2.42
C GLN A 118 -8.53 -21.60 -2.56
N TYR A 119 -7.83 -21.19 -1.49
CA TYR A 119 -6.81 -20.14 -1.52
C TYR A 119 -5.43 -20.69 -1.20
N ASN A 120 -4.47 -20.35 -2.03
CA ASN A 120 -3.04 -20.62 -1.84
C ASN A 120 -2.22 -19.45 -2.40
N PHE A 121 -2.15 -18.38 -1.65
CA PHE A 121 -1.42 -17.17 -2.05
C PHE A 121 -0.11 -16.98 -1.29
N SER A 122 0.44 -18.11 -0.80
CA SER A 122 1.75 -18.14 -0.12
C SER A 122 1.82 -17.17 1.06
N TYR A 123 0.80 -17.19 1.94
CA TYR A 123 0.80 -16.41 3.16
C TYR A 123 1.76 -17.04 4.18
N GLU A 124 2.73 -16.27 4.65
CA GLU A 124 3.71 -16.71 5.63
C GLU A 124 3.85 -15.69 6.77
N HIS A 125 3.74 -16.17 8.02
CA HIS A 125 3.92 -15.37 9.22
C HIS A 125 5.31 -15.63 9.81
N LYS A 126 6.33 -15.06 9.17
CA LYS A 126 7.75 -15.22 9.55
C LYS A 126 8.36 -13.99 10.23
N GLY A 127 7.57 -12.94 10.39
CA GLY A 127 8.08 -11.62 10.80
C GLY A 127 8.66 -10.84 9.63
N LEU A 128 9.19 -9.65 9.96
CA LEU A 128 9.88 -8.74 9.03
C LEU A 128 11.18 -8.27 9.67
N LEU A 129 12.22 -8.10 8.86
CA LEU A 129 13.48 -7.52 9.26
C LEU A 129 13.61 -6.09 8.72
N GLU A 130 13.86 -5.10 9.57
CA GLU A 130 14.36 -3.79 9.16
C GLU A 130 15.88 -3.76 9.35
N ILE A 131 16.63 -4.03 8.28
CA ILE A 131 18.09 -4.18 8.30
C ILE A 131 18.74 -2.81 8.13
N PHE A 132 19.72 -2.49 8.97
CA PHE A 132 20.41 -1.19 8.95
C PHE A 132 21.93 -1.30 9.03
N GLN A 133 22.62 -0.27 8.50
CA GLN A 133 24.08 -0.22 8.35
C GLN A 133 24.75 0.83 9.25
N THR A 134 24.00 1.84 9.73
CA THR A 134 24.57 3.00 10.40
C THR A 134 24.13 3.09 11.87
N ASN A 135 25.02 3.66 12.72
CA ASN A 135 24.70 3.88 14.13
C ASN A 135 23.55 4.88 14.31
N GLU A 136 23.40 5.86 13.41
CA GLU A 136 22.28 6.81 13.44
C GLU A 136 20.93 6.08 13.32
N VAL A 137 20.82 5.13 12.38
CA VAL A 137 19.60 4.31 12.25
C VAL A 137 19.43 3.36 13.43
N ALA A 138 20.52 2.82 13.98
CA ALA A 138 20.47 1.96 15.16
C ALA A 138 19.92 2.70 16.41
N GLU A 139 20.27 3.97 16.58
CA GLU A 139 19.70 4.82 17.64
C GLU A 139 18.19 5.02 17.46
N HIS A 140 17.75 5.33 16.25
CA HIS A 140 16.31 5.42 15.93
C HIS A 140 15.58 4.09 16.13
N ALA A 141 16.23 2.95 15.86
CA ALA A 141 15.67 1.62 16.06
C ALA A 141 15.25 1.37 17.52
N HIS A 142 15.98 1.87 18.49
CA HIS A 142 15.60 1.76 19.92
C HIS A 142 14.26 2.43 20.22
N HIS A 143 14.03 3.64 19.65
CA HIS A 143 12.76 4.34 19.81
C HIS A 143 11.60 3.58 19.13
N THR A 144 11.82 3.09 17.91
CA THR A 144 10.83 2.30 17.15
C THR A 144 10.42 1.04 17.89
N VAL A 145 11.40 0.26 18.42
CA VAL A 145 11.14 -0.95 19.19
C VAL A 145 10.39 -0.65 20.48
N LYS A 146 10.79 0.40 21.21
CA LYS A 146 10.09 0.83 22.41
C LYS A 146 8.63 1.15 22.10
N LYS A 147 8.37 1.99 21.09
CA LYS A 147 7.02 2.39 20.68
C LYS A 147 6.19 1.21 20.23
N ALA A 148 6.72 0.31 19.40
CA ALA A 148 6.02 -0.89 18.97
C ALA A 148 5.56 -1.76 20.15
N ASN A 149 6.42 -1.99 21.15
CA ASN A 149 6.06 -2.75 22.34
C ASN A 149 5.03 -2.01 23.22
N GLU A 150 5.14 -0.68 23.38
CA GLU A 150 4.18 0.15 24.12
C GLU A 150 2.77 0.08 23.52
N ILE A 151 2.66 0.04 22.20
CA ILE A 151 1.36 -0.11 21.51
C ILE A 151 0.93 -1.58 21.40
N GLY A 152 1.60 -2.54 22.03
CA GLY A 152 1.19 -3.95 22.10
C GLY A 152 1.70 -4.85 20.98
N LEU A 153 2.62 -4.39 20.10
CA LEU A 153 3.31 -5.24 19.15
C LEU A 153 4.48 -5.96 19.84
N THR A 154 4.13 -6.83 20.76
CA THR A 154 5.08 -7.57 21.60
C THR A 154 5.96 -8.51 20.78
N GLY A 155 7.21 -8.72 21.21
CA GLY A 155 8.20 -9.52 20.46
C GLY A 155 8.99 -8.73 19.42
N THR A 156 8.69 -7.43 19.23
CA THR A 156 9.55 -6.52 18.47
C THR A 156 10.85 -6.28 19.22
N LYS A 157 11.99 -6.50 18.57
CA LYS A 157 13.31 -6.38 19.20
C LYS A 157 14.39 -5.98 18.21
N ILE A 158 15.45 -5.33 18.72
CA ILE A 158 16.70 -5.18 17.97
C ILE A 158 17.47 -6.51 18.06
N ILE A 159 17.97 -6.96 16.95
CA ILE A 159 18.85 -8.12 16.86
C ILE A 159 20.25 -7.69 16.41
N SER A 160 21.27 -8.35 16.98
CA SER A 160 22.67 -8.11 16.62
C SER A 160 23.00 -8.66 15.23
N LYS A 161 24.12 -8.23 14.65
CA LYS A 161 24.64 -8.77 13.40
C LYS A 161 24.76 -10.31 13.44
N ALA A 162 25.26 -10.89 14.53
CA ALA A 162 25.39 -12.33 14.67
C ALA A 162 24.03 -13.05 14.66
N ALA A 163 23.00 -12.45 15.30
CA ALA A 163 21.65 -13.00 15.28
C ALA A 163 21.01 -12.88 13.88
N LEU A 164 21.26 -11.76 13.18
CA LEU A 164 20.81 -11.56 11.80
C LEU A 164 21.43 -12.62 10.86
N ASP A 165 22.75 -12.88 10.98
CA ASP A 165 23.43 -13.89 10.19
C ASP A 165 22.91 -15.31 10.47
N ALA A 166 22.56 -15.60 11.71
CA ALA A 166 21.93 -16.88 12.07
C ALA A 166 20.52 -17.05 11.50
N MET A 167 19.77 -15.94 11.31
CA MET A 167 18.44 -15.97 10.66
C MET A 167 18.54 -16.11 9.14
N GLU A 168 19.58 -15.56 8.53
CA GLU A 168 19.83 -15.55 7.08
C GLU A 168 21.20 -16.19 6.73
N PRO A 169 21.43 -17.48 7.08
CA PRO A 169 22.76 -18.10 7.02
C PRO A 169 23.28 -18.30 5.59
N ALA A 170 22.42 -18.20 4.58
CA ALA A 170 22.81 -18.34 3.19
C ALA A 170 23.50 -17.09 2.61
N HIS A 171 23.46 -15.95 3.32
CA HIS A 171 23.87 -14.67 2.77
C HIS A 171 24.85 -13.92 3.66
N GLN A 172 25.83 -13.28 3.02
CA GLN A 172 26.67 -12.29 3.68
C GLN A 172 25.98 -10.94 3.67
N ILE A 173 25.47 -10.50 4.83
CA ILE A 173 24.76 -9.23 4.96
C ILE A 173 25.69 -8.16 5.49
N ASN A 174 25.90 -7.10 4.73
CA ASN A 174 26.63 -5.90 5.20
C ASN A 174 25.70 -5.03 6.04
N ALA A 175 25.61 -5.29 7.32
CA ALA A 175 24.75 -4.59 8.27
C ALA A 175 25.35 -4.64 9.66
N ILE A 176 24.93 -3.74 10.57
CA ILE A 176 25.31 -3.74 11.98
C ILE A 176 24.23 -4.39 12.87
N GLY A 177 23.02 -4.57 12.36
CA GLY A 177 21.91 -5.18 13.04
C GLY A 177 20.60 -5.02 12.29
N ALA A 178 19.51 -5.43 12.92
CA ALA A 178 18.16 -5.23 12.39
C ALA A 178 17.13 -5.05 13.53
N ILE A 179 15.96 -4.46 13.21
CA ILE A 179 14.76 -4.66 14.02
C ILE A 179 14.06 -5.91 13.47
N TYR A 180 13.67 -6.80 14.34
CA TYR A 180 12.81 -7.93 14.03
C TYR A 180 11.40 -7.68 14.55
N PHE A 181 10.42 -7.60 13.64
CA PHE A 181 9.00 -7.49 13.94
C PHE A 181 8.34 -8.86 13.84
N ALA A 182 8.18 -9.53 14.95
CA ALA A 182 7.59 -10.88 14.99
C ALA A 182 6.12 -10.91 14.56
N CYS A 183 5.41 -9.77 14.68
CA CYS A 183 3.99 -9.66 14.34
C CYS A 183 3.70 -9.64 12.84
N ASP A 184 4.71 -9.46 11.99
CA ASP A 184 4.52 -9.23 10.57
C ASP A 184 4.46 -10.52 9.77
N ALA A 185 3.74 -10.44 8.64
CA ALA A 185 3.58 -11.52 7.68
C ALA A 185 3.81 -10.99 6.26
N HIS A 186 3.87 -11.90 5.30
CA HIS A 186 3.88 -11.55 3.89
C HIS A 186 3.07 -12.56 3.07
N LEU A 187 2.75 -12.18 1.85
CA LEU A 187 2.02 -13.00 0.88
C LEU A 187 2.52 -12.72 -0.54
N TYR A 188 2.16 -13.59 -1.48
CA TYR A 188 2.44 -13.35 -2.89
C TYR A 188 1.29 -12.56 -3.56
N PRO A 189 1.44 -11.25 -3.81
CA PRO A 189 0.35 -10.38 -4.28
C PRO A 189 -0.31 -10.86 -5.56
N LYS A 190 0.49 -11.31 -6.54
CA LYS A 190 -0.03 -11.80 -7.83
C LYS A 190 -1.01 -12.97 -7.62
N LYS A 191 -0.62 -13.98 -6.83
CA LYS A 191 -1.48 -15.12 -6.52
C LYS A 191 -2.75 -14.69 -5.78
N MET A 192 -2.63 -13.81 -4.79
CA MET A 192 -3.79 -13.30 -4.05
C MET A 192 -4.79 -12.60 -4.99
N MET A 193 -4.30 -11.72 -5.86
CA MET A 193 -5.14 -11.00 -6.82
C MET A 193 -5.82 -11.94 -7.82
N GLU A 194 -5.09 -12.89 -8.40
CA GLU A 194 -5.61 -13.84 -9.38
C GLU A 194 -6.67 -14.76 -8.77
N GLN A 195 -6.43 -15.27 -7.57
CA GLN A 195 -7.38 -16.15 -6.88
C GLN A 195 -8.64 -15.40 -6.46
N LEU A 196 -8.50 -14.17 -5.98
CA LEU A 196 -9.65 -13.33 -5.61
C LEU A 196 -10.51 -12.98 -6.84
N ILE A 197 -9.89 -12.63 -7.96
CA ILE A 197 -10.60 -12.39 -9.24
C ILE A 197 -11.32 -13.65 -9.71
N SER A 198 -10.65 -14.80 -9.68
CA SER A 198 -11.25 -16.08 -10.07
C SER A 198 -12.45 -16.44 -9.19
N HIS A 199 -12.30 -16.30 -7.88
CA HIS A 199 -13.39 -16.51 -6.93
C HIS A 199 -14.61 -15.61 -7.25
N LEU A 200 -14.39 -14.32 -7.41
CA LEU A 200 -15.46 -13.35 -7.68
C LEU A 200 -16.18 -13.65 -9.01
N LYS A 201 -15.44 -14.02 -10.06
CA LYS A 201 -16.03 -14.45 -11.35
C LYS A 201 -16.90 -15.69 -11.17
N ASN A 202 -16.41 -16.69 -10.44
CA ASN A 202 -17.16 -17.94 -10.19
C ASN A 202 -18.42 -17.69 -9.35
N LYS A 203 -18.43 -16.64 -8.53
CA LYS A 203 -19.60 -16.22 -7.74
C LYS A 203 -20.54 -15.26 -8.50
N GLY A 204 -20.30 -15.02 -9.78
CA GLY A 204 -21.18 -14.21 -10.63
C GLY A 204 -21.01 -12.70 -10.53
N VAL A 205 -19.93 -12.22 -9.90
CA VAL A 205 -19.60 -10.79 -9.91
C VAL A 205 -19.31 -10.33 -11.34
N ARG A 206 -19.94 -9.24 -11.75
CA ARG A 206 -19.75 -8.66 -13.07
C ARG A 206 -18.48 -7.83 -13.13
N PHE A 207 -17.66 -8.03 -14.17
CA PHE A 207 -16.45 -7.25 -14.44
C PHE A 207 -16.63 -6.45 -15.73
N ALA A 208 -16.67 -5.12 -15.62
CA ALA A 208 -16.63 -4.16 -16.70
C ALA A 208 -15.18 -3.66 -16.86
N LEU A 209 -14.38 -4.40 -17.63
CA LEU A 209 -12.96 -4.15 -17.83
C LEU A 209 -12.68 -3.29 -19.05
N LYS A 210 -11.52 -2.62 -19.08
CA LYS A 210 -11.13 -1.64 -20.10
C LYS A 210 -12.24 -0.60 -20.29
N GLU A 211 -12.76 -0.14 -19.15
CA GLU A 211 -13.89 0.76 -19.09
C GLU A 211 -13.62 1.85 -18.03
N THR A 212 -13.54 3.10 -18.47
CA THR A 212 -13.14 4.23 -17.65
C THR A 212 -14.36 4.99 -17.16
N VAL A 213 -14.50 5.16 -15.85
CA VAL A 213 -15.49 6.07 -15.27
C VAL A 213 -15.11 7.51 -15.63
N ILE A 214 -16.01 8.21 -16.29
CA ILE A 214 -15.77 9.58 -16.77
C ILE A 214 -16.61 10.63 -16.04
N ASP A 215 -17.77 10.24 -15.46
CA ASP A 215 -18.65 11.18 -14.73
C ASP A 215 -19.67 10.43 -13.85
N PHE A 216 -20.47 11.19 -13.12
CA PHE A 216 -21.57 10.71 -12.31
C PHE A 216 -22.83 11.57 -12.53
N GLU A 217 -23.97 10.94 -12.64
CA GLU A 217 -25.27 11.61 -12.48
C GLU A 217 -25.69 11.58 -11.01
N LYS A 218 -26.03 12.75 -10.45
CA LYS A 218 -26.58 12.86 -9.09
C LYS A 218 -28.10 13.12 -9.15
N LYS A 219 -28.81 12.52 -8.22
CA LYS A 219 -30.20 12.86 -7.91
C LYS A 219 -30.28 13.17 -6.43
N HIS A 220 -30.59 14.46 -6.11
CA HIS A 220 -30.47 14.98 -4.75
C HIS A 220 -29.03 14.77 -4.20
N ASN A 221 -28.89 14.13 -3.04
CA ASN A 221 -27.61 13.86 -2.38
C ASN A 221 -27.08 12.43 -2.63
N ALA A 222 -27.43 11.81 -3.76
CA ALA A 222 -27.01 10.46 -4.09
C ALA A 222 -26.58 10.36 -5.57
N ILE A 223 -25.66 9.46 -5.86
CA ILE A 223 -25.30 9.08 -7.21
C ILE A 223 -26.43 8.19 -7.76
N SER A 224 -27.04 8.61 -8.86
CA SER A 224 -28.06 7.81 -9.56
C SER A 224 -27.45 6.95 -10.65
N LYS A 225 -26.36 7.43 -11.31
CA LYS A 225 -25.63 6.66 -12.32
C LYS A 225 -24.14 6.91 -12.24
N VAL A 226 -23.37 5.86 -12.52
CA VAL A 226 -21.94 5.93 -12.82
C VAL A 226 -21.80 5.92 -14.34
N ILE A 227 -21.23 6.98 -14.90
CA ILE A 227 -21.08 7.15 -16.36
C ILE A 227 -19.67 6.75 -16.76
N THR A 228 -19.57 5.87 -17.74
CA THR A 228 -18.29 5.42 -18.27
C THR A 228 -18.14 5.83 -19.75
N ASN A 229 -16.96 5.62 -20.31
CA ASN A 229 -16.71 5.83 -21.72
C ASN A 229 -17.46 4.86 -22.66
N LYS A 230 -18.20 3.87 -22.10
CA LYS A 230 -18.96 2.88 -22.89
C LYS A 230 -20.45 2.90 -22.60
N THR A 231 -20.85 3.07 -21.33
CA THR A 231 -22.24 2.99 -20.90
C THR A 231 -22.43 3.68 -19.55
N ALA A 232 -23.65 3.64 -19.04
CA ALA A 232 -23.99 4.12 -17.68
C ALA A 232 -24.55 2.97 -16.84
N TYR A 233 -24.17 2.96 -15.56
CA TYR A 233 -24.59 1.96 -14.58
C TYR A 233 -25.44 2.62 -13.50
N ASN A 234 -26.61 2.07 -13.23
CA ASN A 234 -27.38 2.39 -12.03
C ASN A 234 -26.79 1.59 -10.85
N ALA A 235 -26.69 2.20 -9.69
CA ALA A 235 -26.25 1.54 -8.49
C ALA A 235 -26.92 2.17 -7.25
N ASP A 236 -27.30 1.34 -6.29
CA ASP A 236 -27.80 1.80 -5.01
C ASP A 236 -26.67 2.37 -4.16
N THR A 237 -25.49 1.78 -4.25
CA THR A 237 -24.27 2.23 -3.56
C THR A 237 -23.07 2.17 -4.50
N VAL A 238 -22.18 3.16 -4.39
CA VAL A 238 -20.93 3.25 -5.14
C VAL A 238 -19.76 3.19 -4.18
N VAL A 239 -18.81 2.31 -4.46
CA VAL A 239 -17.53 2.22 -3.73
C VAL A 239 -16.41 2.77 -4.59
N LEU A 240 -15.81 3.89 -4.19
CA LEU A 240 -14.70 4.51 -4.90
C LEU A 240 -13.37 3.95 -4.40
N ALA A 241 -12.81 2.98 -5.16
CA ALA A 241 -11.56 2.27 -4.87
C ALA A 241 -10.53 2.43 -5.99
N SER A 242 -10.53 3.57 -6.70
CA SER A 242 -9.75 3.82 -7.92
C SER A 242 -8.28 4.25 -7.67
N GLY A 243 -7.76 4.04 -6.45
CA GLY A 243 -6.35 4.25 -6.13
C GLY A 243 -5.88 5.69 -6.40
N ALA A 244 -4.81 5.87 -7.17
CA ALA A 244 -4.24 7.19 -7.45
C ALA A 244 -5.17 8.11 -8.27
N TRP A 245 -6.16 7.55 -8.96
CA TRP A 245 -7.16 8.30 -9.74
C TRP A 245 -8.41 8.68 -8.92
N SER A 246 -8.45 8.35 -7.63
CA SER A 246 -9.62 8.61 -6.78
C SER A 246 -9.90 10.10 -6.59
N ARG A 247 -8.86 10.94 -6.57
CA ARG A 247 -9.02 12.39 -6.45
C ARG A 247 -9.83 12.96 -7.60
N GLU A 248 -9.47 12.65 -8.83
CA GLU A 248 -10.13 13.15 -10.04
C GLU A 248 -11.62 12.78 -10.08
N LEU A 249 -11.96 11.58 -9.63
CA LEU A 249 -13.35 11.13 -9.56
C LEU A 249 -14.11 11.76 -8.38
N ALA A 250 -13.44 11.96 -7.25
CA ALA A 250 -14.04 12.62 -6.08
C ALA A 250 -14.34 14.10 -6.36
N GLU A 251 -13.47 14.80 -7.08
CA GLU A 251 -13.67 16.21 -7.49
C GLU A 251 -14.94 16.41 -8.34
N LYS A 252 -15.33 15.40 -9.16
CA LYS A 252 -16.60 15.43 -9.93
C LYS A 252 -17.83 15.36 -9.03
N LEU A 253 -17.68 14.97 -7.79
CA LEU A 253 -18.72 14.89 -6.77
C LEU A 253 -18.59 16.01 -5.72
N ASP A 254 -17.76 17.02 -5.99
CA ASP A 254 -17.43 18.13 -5.09
C ASP A 254 -16.75 17.68 -3.77
N ILE A 255 -16.12 16.52 -3.76
CA ILE A 255 -15.41 15.96 -2.60
C ILE A 255 -13.91 16.20 -2.78
N ASN A 256 -13.32 16.94 -1.83
CA ASN A 256 -11.89 17.21 -1.84
C ASN A 256 -11.13 16.17 -0.99
N ILE A 257 -10.40 15.29 -1.66
CA ILE A 257 -9.44 14.39 -1.02
C ILE A 257 -8.03 14.77 -1.48
N PRO A 258 -7.20 15.40 -0.64
CA PRO A 258 -5.81 15.70 -0.98
C PRO A 258 -5.01 14.39 -1.12
N LEU A 259 -4.86 13.96 -2.39
CA LEU A 259 -4.25 12.71 -2.77
C LEU A 259 -3.40 12.90 -4.03
N VAL A 260 -2.21 12.31 -4.03
CA VAL A 260 -1.29 12.29 -5.19
C VAL A 260 -0.80 10.88 -5.48
N GLY A 261 -0.46 10.62 -6.74
CA GLY A 261 0.17 9.38 -7.14
C GLY A 261 1.67 9.36 -6.79
N GLY A 262 2.08 8.41 -5.97
CA GLY A 262 3.48 8.13 -5.66
C GLY A 262 3.98 6.91 -6.42
N ARG A 263 4.70 7.10 -7.56
CA ARG A 263 5.19 5.99 -8.37
C ARG A 263 6.32 5.26 -7.66
N GLY A 264 6.19 3.96 -7.55
CA GLY A 264 7.24 3.04 -7.13
C GLY A 264 7.55 2.02 -8.20
N TYR A 265 8.71 1.39 -8.08
CA TYR A 265 9.19 0.38 -9.01
C TYR A 265 9.42 -0.93 -8.27
N SER A 266 9.29 -2.05 -8.96
CA SER A 266 9.75 -3.34 -8.46
C SER A 266 10.37 -4.19 -9.54
N ILE A 267 11.35 -5.01 -9.12
CA ILE A 267 12.02 -6.03 -9.91
C ILE A 267 11.70 -7.36 -9.25
N THR A 268 11.27 -8.34 -10.02
CA THR A 268 11.12 -9.71 -9.53
C THR A 268 12.10 -10.59 -10.28
N LEU A 269 13.01 -11.22 -9.56
CA LEU A 269 13.86 -12.26 -10.11
C LEU A 269 13.12 -13.59 -10.02
N GLU A 270 13.03 -14.28 -11.14
CA GLU A 270 12.53 -15.64 -11.25
C GLU A 270 13.72 -16.61 -11.14
N ASP A 271 13.53 -17.75 -10.47
CA ASP A 271 14.56 -18.80 -10.31
C ASP A 271 15.93 -18.28 -9.83
N THR A 272 15.93 -17.43 -8.82
CA THR A 272 17.15 -16.84 -8.27
C THR A 272 17.75 -17.66 -7.12
N PRO A 273 19.11 -17.73 -7.03
CA PRO A 273 19.77 -18.30 -5.84
C PRO A 273 19.71 -17.37 -4.62
N TYR A 274 19.27 -16.13 -4.78
CA TYR A 274 19.30 -15.09 -3.75
C TYR A 274 18.03 -15.06 -2.89
N MET A 275 17.61 -16.23 -2.39
CA MET A 275 16.40 -16.33 -1.54
C MET A 275 16.73 -16.05 -0.09
N THR A 276 16.07 -15.07 0.51
CA THR A 276 16.11 -14.85 1.96
C THR A 276 15.04 -15.67 2.69
N ASN A 277 15.26 -15.98 3.96
CA ASN A 277 14.26 -16.66 4.78
C ASN A 277 13.13 -15.74 5.20
N HIS A 278 13.44 -14.44 5.37
CA HIS A 278 12.50 -13.41 5.85
C HIS A 278 12.33 -12.30 4.83
N PRO A 279 11.15 -11.68 4.77
CA PRO A 279 11.02 -10.39 4.11
C PRO A 279 11.81 -9.32 4.89
N ALA A 280 12.35 -8.34 4.18
CA ALA A 280 13.16 -7.31 4.81
C ALA A 280 12.97 -5.92 4.19
N VAL A 281 13.13 -4.88 5.01
CA VAL A 281 13.33 -3.51 4.57
C VAL A 281 14.79 -3.14 4.78
N LEU A 282 15.47 -2.70 3.72
CA LEU A 282 16.82 -2.14 3.77
C LEU A 282 16.68 -0.66 4.06
N VAL A 283 16.90 -0.26 5.32
CA VAL A 283 16.42 1.02 5.87
C VAL A 283 17.02 2.22 5.13
N GLU A 284 18.34 2.30 4.99
CA GLU A 284 19.01 3.42 4.33
C GLU A 284 18.68 3.50 2.82
N GLY A 285 18.43 2.36 2.18
CA GLY A 285 18.03 2.28 0.78
C GLY A 285 16.54 2.49 0.55
N ARG A 286 15.70 2.34 1.59
CA ARG A 286 14.25 2.26 1.52
C ARG A 286 13.77 1.24 0.49
N ILE A 287 14.38 0.07 0.51
CA ILE A 287 14.09 -1.05 -0.38
C ILE A 287 13.35 -2.12 0.40
N ALA A 288 12.21 -2.52 -0.12
CA ALA A 288 11.50 -3.72 0.29
C ALA A 288 12.07 -4.93 -0.45
N LEU A 289 12.37 -5.98 0.27
CA LEU A 289 12.91 -7.23 -0.22
C LEU A 289 12.01 -8.35 0.28
N THR A 290 11.47 -9.18 -0.63
CA THR A 290 10.49 -10.20 -0.26
C THR A 290 10.74 -11.51 -1.00
N PRO A 291 10.94 -12.62 -0.28
CA PRO A 291 10.90 -13.96 -0.87
C PRO A 291 9.43 -14.22 -1.30
N MET A 292 9.28 -14.59 -2.56
CA MET A 292 7.99 -14.95 -3.13
C MET A 292 7.90 -16.46 -3.32
N ASP A 293 6.78 -16.92 -3.81
CA ASP A 293 6.54 -18.33 -4.10
C ASP A 293 7.56 -18.93 -5.09
N GLY A 294 8.02 -20.13 -4.81
CA GLY A 294 9.13 -20.76 -5.56
C GLY A 294 10.45 -20.00 -5.32
N ASN A 295 11.36 -20.07 -6.27
CA ASN A 295 12.66 -19.38 -6.18
C ASN A 295 12.60 -17.93 -6.69
N LYS A 296 11.56 -17.18 -6.27
CA LYS A 296 11.34 -15.81 -6.73
C LYS A 296 11.67 -14.82 -5.64
N MET A 297 12.43 -13.79 -5.98
CA MET A 297 12.78 -12.70 -5.07
C MET A 297 12.32 -11.36 -5.64
N ARG A 298 11.57 -10.59 -4.85
CA ARG A 298 11.13 -9.26 -5.25
C ARG A 298 11.88 -8.17 -4.52
N PHE A 299 12.30 -7.17 -5.27
CA PHE A 299 12.93 -5.94 -4.79
C PHE A 299 12.07 -4.77 -5.20
N GLY A 300 11.53 -4.04 -4.25
CA GLY A 300 10.70 -2.87 -4.51
C GLY A 300 11.24 -1.64 -3.80
N GLY A 301 11.10 -0.48 -4.44
CA GLY A 301 11.58 0.75 -3.81
C GLY A 301 11.09 1.99 -4.51
N THR A 302 11.67 3.10 -4.12
CA THR A 302 11.44 4.45 -4.60
C THR A 302 10.03 4.99 -4.42
N MET A 303 9.93 6.31 -4.34
CA MET A 303 8.69 7.07 -4.30
C MET A 303 8.89 8.32 -5.17
N GLU A 304 8.27 8.34 -6.35
CA GLU A 304 8.23 9.53 -7.21
C GLU A 304 6.83 10.13 -7.19
N ILE A 305 6.70 11.32 -6.64
CA ILE A 305 5.47 12.12 -6.78
C ILE A 305 5.50 12.76 -8.18
N THR A 306 4.79 12.15 -9.11
CA THR A 306 4.80 12.53 -10.54
C THR A 306 3.41 12.45 -11.14
N SER A 307 3.23 12.99 -12.35
CA SER A 307 2.02 12.76 -13.15
C SER A 307 1.95 11.30 -13.61
N THR A 308 0.74 10.79 -13.77
CA THR A 308 0.49 9.41 -14.23
C THR A 308 0.93 9.17 -15.67
N ASP A 309 1.11 10.24 -16.46
CA ASP A 309 1.56 10.21 -17.87
C ASP A 309 3.09 10.30 -18.02
N THR A 310 3.82 10.58 -16.93
CA THR A 310 5.27 10.68 -16.99
C THR A 310 5.89 9.29 -17.24
N PRO A 311 6.77 9.14 -18.24
CA PRO A 311 7.41 7.84 -18.49
C PRO A 311 8.30 7.40 -17.31
N PRO A 312 8.45 6.08 -17.11
CA PRO A 312 9.31 5.53 -16.06
C PRO A 312 10.78 5.90 -16.28
N LYS A 313 11.56 5.94 -15.18
CA LYS A 313 12.96 6.35 -15.21
C LYS A 313 13.88 5.21 -14.79
N ILE A 314 14.71 4.71 -15.70
CA ILE A 314 15.64 3.59 -15.44
C ILE A 314 16.63 3.87 -14.29
N ASN A 315 17.00 5.13 -14.06
CA ASN A 315 17.89 5.49 -12.94
C ASN A 315 17.31 5.17 -11.57
N ARG A 316 15.97 5.12 -11.44
CA ARG A 316 15.31 4.69 -10.20
C ARG A 316 15.52 3.20 -9.95
N VAL A 317 15.44 2.42 -11.01
CA VAL A 317 15.71 0.98 -10.98
C VAL A 317 17.18 0.70 -10.64
N LYS A 318 18.12 1.45 -11.26
CA LYS A 318 19.54 1.39 -10.91
C LYS A 318 19.77 1.69 -9.43
N GLY A 319 19.08 2.69 -8.87
CA GLY A 319 19.16 3.04 -7.45
C GLY A 319 18.68 1.90 -6.53
N ILE A 320 17.66 1.14 -6.93
CA ILE A 320 17.22 -0.07 -6.20
C ILE A 320 18.34 -1.11 -6.20
N ILE A 321 18.87 -1.46 -7.38
CA ILE A 321 19.93 -2.48 -7.54
C ILE A 321 21.18 -2.10 -6.74
N GLU A 322 21.65 -0.86 -6.87
CA GLU A 322 22.81 -0.36 -6.14
C GLU A 322 22.60 -0.38 -4.61
N SER A 323 21.38 -0.10 -4.16
CA SER A 323 21.05 -0.14 -2.73
C SER A 323 21.01 -1.57 -2.20
N VAL A 324 20.45 -2.51 -2.94
CA VAL A 324 20.49 -3.94 -2.57
C VAL A 324 21.92 -4.42 -2.48
N LYS A 325 22.77 -4.10 -3.46
CA LYS A 325 24.18 -4.52 -3.49
C LYS A 325 25.02 -4.00 -2.32
N LYS A 326 24.64 -2.88 -1.71
CA LYS A 326 25.30 -2.37 -0.50
C LYS A 326 25.07 -3.28 0.71
N PHE A 327 23.88 -3.87 0.83
CA PHE A 327 23.51 -4.78 1.91
C PHE A 327 23.88 -6.23 1.62
N PHE A 328 23.71 -6.68 0.38
CA PHE A 328 23.98 -8.03 -0.11
C PHE A 328 24.98 -7.95 -1.27
N PRO A 329 26.29 -7.91 -0.99
CA PRO A 329 27.31 -7.69 -2.03
C PRO A 329 27.33 -8.78 -3.12
N GLU A 330 26.92 -10.01 -2.79
CA GLU A 330 26.86 -11.14 -3.73
C GLU A 330 25.62 -11.15 -4.63
N PHE A 331 24.60 -10.30 -4.37
CA PHE A 331 23.40 -10.28 -5.20
C PHE A 331 23.67 -9.61 -6.55
N GLU A 332 23.69 -10.41 -7.60
CA GLU A 332 23.81 -9.95 -8.97
C GLU A 332 22.41 -9.79 -9.60
N ILE A 333 21.87 -8.58 -9.51
CA ILE A 333 20.56 -8.25 -10.05
C ILE A 333 20.75 -7.63 -11.43
N PRO A 334 20.31 -8.29 -12.51
CA PRO A 334 20.41 -7.73 -13.85
C PRO A 334 19.54 -6.48 -13.98
N LEU A 335 20.04 -5.45 -14.66
CA LEU A 335 19.26 -4.28 -14.99
C LEU A 335 18.26 -4.65 -16.10
N PRO A 336 16.94 -4.63 -15.84
CA PRO A 336 15.97 -4.94 -16.88
C PRO A 336 15.88 -3.82 -17.91
N ALA A 337 15.38 -4.12 -19.11
CA ALA A 337 14.93 -3.09 -20.04
C ALA A 337 13.80 -2.28 -19.41
N ILE A 338 13.68 -1.00 -19.76
CA ILE A 338 12.71 -0.12 -19.10
C ILE A 338 11.26 -0.56 -19.36
N GLU A 339 11.01 -1.22 -20.49
CA GLU A 339 9.72 -1.76 -20.91
C GLU A 339 9.27 -2.94 -20.02
N ASP A 340 10.24 -3.67 -19.44
CA ASP A 340 10.00 -4.82 -18.58
C ASP A 340 9.90 -4.44 -17.10
N VAL A 341 10.14 -3.16 -16.77
CA VAL A 341 10.10 -2.69 -15.39
C VAL A 341 8.66 -2.50 -14.95
N TRP A 342 8.27 -3.25 -13.93
CA TRP A 342 6.99 -2.97 -13.28
C TRP A 342 7.04 -1.68 -12.46
N PHE A 343 6.02 -0.86 -12.60
CA PHE A 343 5.79 0.30 -11.74
C PHE A 343 4.31 0.44 -11.40
N GLY A 344 4.02 1.12 -10.28
CA GLY A 344 2.65 1.40 -9.86
C GLY A 344 2.55 2.70 -9.09
N TYR A 345 1.37 3.33 -9.14
CA TYR A 345 1.09 4.59 -8.45
C TYR A 345 0.40 4.33 -7.11
N ARG A 346 1.11 4.56 -6.03
CA ARG A 346 0.57 4.51 -4.67
C ARG A 346 -0.32 5.71 -4.44
N PRO A 347 -1.56 5.54 -3.95
CA PRO A 347 -2.46 6.66 -3.63
C PRO A 347 -2.05 7.29 -2.30
N CYS A 348 -1.21 8.33 -2.34
CA CYS A 348 -0.68 8.98 -1.14
C CYS A 348 -1.60 10.11 -0.68
N SER A 349 -2.30 9.91 0.42
CA SER A 349 -3.03 10.96 1.15
C SER A 349 -2.08 11.95 1.81
N ALA A 350 -2.57 13.14 2.12
CA ALA A 350 -1.71 14.19 2.68
C ALA A 350 -1.28 13.94 4.14
N ASP A 351 -2.00 13.13 4.88
CA ASP A 351 -1.64 12.73 6.26
C ASP A 351 -1.08 11.31 6.35
N GLY A 352 -1.02 10.58 5.23
CA GLY A 352 -0.57 9.20 5.17
C GLY A 352 -1.60 8.17 5.63
N LEU A 353 -2.82 8.59 5.97
CA LEU A 353 -3.92 7.70 6.38
C LEU A 353 -4.88 7.42 5.21
N PRO A 354 -5.46 6.22 5.12
CA PRO A 354 -6.47 5.93 4.10
C PRO A 354 -7.72 6.81 4.23
N TYR A 355 -8.49 6.91 3.13
CA TYR A 355 -9.85 7.43 3.10
C TYR A 355 -10.80 6.24 3.07
N VAL A 356 -11.46 5.96 4.20
CA VAL A 356 -12.40 4.85 4.34
C VAL A 356 -13.63 5.32 5.09
N GLY A 357 -14.79 5.17 4.46
CA GLY A 357 -16.06 5.55 5.06
C GLY A 357 -17.06 6.14 4.08
N ARG A 358 -18.25 6.35 4.56
CA ARG A 358 -19.35 7.01 3.83
C ARG A 358 -19.09 8.51 3.75
N THR A 359 -19.37 9.14 2.62
CA THR A 359 -19.26 10.59 2.47
C THR A 359 -20.54 11.31 2.90
N LYS A 360 -20.42 12.56 3.35
CA LYS A 360 -21.58 13.42 3.68
C LYS A 360 -22.18 14.04 2.43
N LYS A 361 -21.34 14.37 1.44
CA LYS A 361 -21.73 15.03 0.18
C LYS A 361 -22.45 14.10 -0.80
N CYS A 362 -22.27 12.78 -0.67
CA CYS A 362 -23.00 11.77 -1.44
C CYS A 362 -23.37 10.61 -0.51
N SER A 363 -24.63 10.51 -0.15
CA SER A 363 -25.13 9.57 0.89
C SER A 363 -24.93 8.10 0.54
N ASN A 364 -24.80 7.76 -0.75
CA ASN A 364 -24.57 6.40 -1.22
C ASN A 364 -23.14 6.16 -1.76
N LEU A 365 -22.20 7.07 -1.47
CA LEU A 365 -20.79 6.91 -1.84
C LEU A 365 -19.96 6.49 -0.62
N ILE A 366 -19.19 5.43 -0.79
CA ILE A 366 -18.19 4.98 0.18
C ILE A 366 -16.81 5.10 -0.46
N MET A 367 -15.89 5.69 0.27
CA MET A 367 -14.49 5.78 -0.14
C MET A 367 -13.71 4.57 0.42
N ALA A 368 -12.81 4.00 -0.40
CA ALA A 368 -11.90 2.92 -0.03
C ALA A 368 -10.54 3.09 -0.75
N THR A 369 -9.85 4.20 -0.45
CA THR A 369 -8.66 4.64 -1.18
C THR A 369 -7.63 5.33 -0.27
N GLY A 370 -6.53 5.83 -0.82
CA GLY A 370 -5.55 6.62 -0.07
C GLY A 370 -4.57 5.80 0.79
N HIS A 371 -4.48 4.50 0.59
CA HIS A 371 -3.68 3.58 1.41
C HIS A 371 -2.17 3.65 1.21
N ALA A 372 -1.68 4.57 0.38
CA ALA A 372 -0.25 4.74 0.11
C ALA A 372 0.48 3.39 -0.15
N MET A 373 1.47 3.05 0.68
CA MET A 373 2.25 1.81 0.58
C MET A 373 1.57 0.60 1.22
N VAL A 374 0.65 0.83 2.18
CA VAL A 374 0.06 -0.23 3.01
C VAL A 374 -1.25 -0.81 2.46
N GLY A 375 -1.59 -0.51 1.20
CA GLY A 375 -2.84 -0.97 0.59
C GLY A 375 -2.99 -2.49 0.57
N MET A 376 -1.92 -3.26 0.40
CA MET A 376 -1.95 -4.72 0.51
C MET A 376 -2.15 -5.15 1.97
N SER A 377 -1.41 -4.56 2.90
CA SER A 377 -1.55 -4.85 4.34
C SER A 377 -2.97 -4.61 4.86
N LEU A 378 -3.63 -3.53 4.42
CA LEU A 378 -4.95 -3.12 4.94
C LEU A 378 -6.12 -3.59 4.08
N GLY A 379 -5.85 -4.20 2.92
CA GLY A 379 -6.86 -4.45 1.88
C GLY A 379 -8.00 -5.35 2.31
N ALA A 380 -7.74 -6.42 3.05
CA ALA A 380 -8.77 -7.33 3.54
C ALA A 380 -9.72 -6.62 4.51
N ALA A 381 -9.18 -5.90 5.50
CA ALA A 381 -9.99 -5.14 6.45
C ALA A 381 -10.74 -3.99 5.80
N THR A 382 -10.14 -3.30 4.80
CA THR A 382 -10.85 -2.28 4.02
C THR A 382 -12.10 -2.85 3.37
N GLY A 383 -11.99 -4.02 2.75
CA GLY A 383 -13.13 -4.69 2.14
C GLY A 383 -14.21 -5.06 3.14
N LYS A 384 -13.83 -5.60 4.29
CA LYS A 384 -14.75 -5.97 5.38
C LYS A 384 -15.47 -4.74 5.94
N ILE A 385 -14.74 -3.65 6.22
CA ILE A 385 -15.30 -2.39 6.72
C ILE A 385 -16.29 -1.77 5.71
N VAL A 386 -15.97 -1.80 4.41
CA VAL A 386 -16.90 -1.33 3.36
C VAL A 386 -18.20 -2.13 3.40
N ALA A 387 -18.14 -3.44 3.54
CA ALA A 387 -19.34 -4.27 3.65
C ALA A 387 -20.14 -3.95 4.93
N GLU A 388 -19.47 -3.81 6.07
CA GLU A 388 -20.12 -3.43 7.34
C GLU A 388 -20.85 -2.08 7.26
N ILE A 389 -20.23 -1.08 6.57
CA ILE A 389 -20.87 0.23 6.37
C ILE A 389 -22.11 0.11 5.47
N ILE A 390 -22.09 -0.72 4.43
CA ILE A 390 -23.21 -0.92 3.52
C ILE A 390 -24.35 -1.66 4.23
N GLU A 391 -24.04 -2.64 5.05
CA GLU A 391 -24.97 -3.40 5.88
C GLU A 391 -25.45 -2.61 7.12
N GLU A 392 -25.05 -1.34 7.27
CA GLU A 392 -25.38 -0.48 8.43
C GLU A 392 -24.94 -1.10 9.78
N GLN A 393 -23.90 -1.94 9.74
CA GLN A 393 -23.28 -2.52 10.92
C GLN A 393 -22.25 -1.57 11.51
N LYS A 394 -22.00 -1.73 12.81
CA LYS A 394 -20.87 -1.03 13.43
C LYS A 394 -19.56 -1.60 12.87
N PRO A 395 -18.65 -0.76 12.33
CA PRO A 395 -17.35 -1.23 11.88
C PRO A 395 -16.57 -1.98 12.96
N SER A 396 -15.89 -3.06 12.57
CA SER A 396 -15.10 -3.91 13.48
C SER A 396 -13.94 -3.19 14.15
N ILE A 397 -13.50 -2.06 13.59
CA ILE A 397 -12.51 -1.15 14.18
C ILE A 397 -13.04 0.28 14.15
N ASP A 398 -12.44 1.16 14.96
CA ASP A 398 -12.74 2.60 14.88
C ASP A 398 -12.16 3.18 13.58
N ILE A 399 -13.04 3.76 12.76
CA ILE A 399 -12.70 4.37 11.47
C ILE A 399 -12.79 5.90 11.47
N ALA A 400 -13.03 6.54 12.59
CA ALA A 400 -13.25 7.99 12.66
C ALA A 400 -12.09 8.81 12.07
N ILE A 401 -10.85 8.39 12.36
CA ILE A 401 -9.63 9.04 11.83
C ILE A 401 -9.48 8.89 10.30
N TYR A 402 -10.15 7.92 9.69
CA TYR A 402 -10.08 7.62 8.24
C TYR A 402 -11.21 8.28 7.45
N HIS A 403 -12.03 9.13 8.09
CA HIS A 403 -13.18 9.75 7.43
C HIS A 403 -12.76 10.47 6.13
N PRO A 404 -13.48 10.26 5.00
CA PRO A 404 -13.09 10.83 3.70
C PRO A 404 -12.99 12.35 3.68
N GLU A 405 -13.87 13.04 4.39
CA GLU A 405 -13.97 14.52 4.40
C GLU A 405 -13.24 15.15 5.61
N ARG A 406 -12.24 14.49 6.19
CA ARG A 406 -11.47 15.02 7.33
C ARG A 406 -10.60 16.25 7.02
N PHE A 407 -10.47 16.60 5.75
CA PHE A 407 -9.79 17.82 5.29
C PHE A 407 -10.75 18.94 4.86
N ASP A 408 -12.06 18.72 4.93
CA ASP A 408 -13.10 19.70 4.57
C ASP A 408 -13.51 20.60 5.76
N ALA A 409 -12.77 20.54 6.89
CA ALA A 409 -13.02 21.33 8.08
C ALA A 409 -12.39 22.73 7.99
#